data_157ddc5d41dd7334561f30ab910b49a5
#
_entry.id   157ddc5d41dd7334561f30ab910b49a5
#
_cell.length_a   1.000
_cell.length_b   1.000
_cell.length_c   1.000
_cell.angle_alpha   90.00
_cell.angle_beta   90.00
_cell.angle_gamma   90.00
#
_symmetry.space_group_name_H-M   'P 1'
#
loop_
_entity.id
_entity.type
_entity.pdbx_description
1 polymer ?
#
loop_
_entity_poly.entity_id
_entity_poly.type
_entity_poly.pdbx_seq_one_letter_code
_entity_poly.pdbx_strand_id
1 'polypeptide(L)'
;KGTAFNAIIDCYVHCENHVPTERSPYSIIGDKETNTIQVAFPATDIAPARHFLFDRQWCIEQAEYFKGSLSQVYVSAILPTQYGNVELYGFIDELRKDIVYDIKSTSKYEFGKYAHGWQRHVYPYCLIASGQMENIKAFEFTAYALKGGTSRTPLISGTQYPEYYTYNHEQTVKLLTAHVEHFIEFLEANRESITDKKIFGLE
;
A
#
# COMPACT_ATOMS: atom_id res chain seq x y z
N LYS A 1 12.25 -4.31 -3.77
CA LYS A 1 11.53 -5.57 -4.02
C LYS A 1 10.01 -5.38 -3.85
N GLY A 2 9.56 -4.75 -2.77
CA GLY A 2 8.14 -4.56 -2.48
C GLY A 2 7.41 -3.83 -3.60
N THR A 3 7.85 -2.64 -3.96
CA THR A 3 7.29 -1.86 -5.08
C THR A 3 7.25 -2.66 -6.39
N ALA A 4 8.31 -3.44 -6.68
CA ALA A 4 8.36 -4.27 -7.87
C ALA A 4 7.31 -5.40 -7.83
N PHE A 5 7.11 -6.01 -6.67
CA PHE A 5 6.12 -7.06 -6.49
C PHE A 5 4.68 -6.52 -6.63
N ASN A 6 4.34 -5.41 -5.95
CA ASN A 6 3.02 -4.78 -6.08
C ASN A 6 2.71 -4.44 -7.55
N ALA A 7 3.68 -3.84 -8.26
CA ALA A 7 3.51 -3.51 -9.68
C ALA A 7 3.26 -4.75 -10.57
N ILE A 8 3.85 -5.90 -10.25
CA ILE A 8 3.53 -7.16 -10.94
C ILE A 8 2.09 -7.58 -10.65
N ILE A 9 1.67 -7.53 -9.38
CA ILE A 9 0.29 -7.88 -9.00
C ILE A 9 -0.71 -7.01 -9.75
N ASP A 10 -0.55 -5.68 -9.72
CA ASP A 10 -1.42 -4.73 -10.43
C ASP A 10 -1.55 -5.09 -11.93
N CYS A 11 -0.42 -5.36 -12.61
CA CYS A 11 -0.41 -5.74 -14.02
C CYS A 11 -1.20 -7.03 -14.31
N TYR A 12 -1.05 -8.04 -13.46
CA TYR A 12 -1.73 -9.32 -13.67
C TYR A 12 -3.21 -9.27 -13.27
N VAL A 13 -3.59 -8.51 -12.24
CA VAL A 13 -4.99 -8.31 -11.85
C VAL A 13 -5.78 -7.65 -12.97
N HIS A 14 -5.19 -6.64 -13.65
CA HIS A 14 -5.82 -5.95 -14.77
C HIS A 14 -5.59 -6.60 -16.14
N CYS A 15 -4.76 -7.63 -16.23
CA CYS A 15 -4.32 -8.22 -17.50
C CYS A 15 -3.69 -7.18 -18.46
N GLU A 16 -3.02 -6.18 -17.90
CA GLU A 16 -2.41 -5.07 -18.62
C GLU A 16 -0.88 -5.14 -18.59
N ASN A 17 -0.25 -4.57 -19.62
CA ASN A 17 1.19 -4.39 -19.62
C ASN A 17 1.53 -3.06 -18.94
N HIS A 18 2.53 -3.07 -18.08
CA HIS A 18 3.04 -1.84 -17.49
C HIS A 18 3.70 -0.96 -18.57
N VAL A 19 3.24 0.30 -18.65
CA VAL A 19 3.89 1.33 -19.47
C VAL A 19 4.66 2.27 -18.54
N PRO A 20 5.99 2.39 -18.68
CA PRO A 20 6.78 3.29 -17.85
C PRO A 20 6.29 4.74 -17.93
N THR A 21 6.21 5.40 -16.77
CA THR A 21 5.84 6.82 -16.64
C THR A 21 6.87 7.55 -15.78
N GLU A 22 6.82 8.87 -15.69
CA GLU A 22 7.69 9.64 -14.78
C GLU A 22 7.53 9.20 -13.32
N ARG A 23 6.30 8.84 -12.88
CA ARG A 23 6.03 8.36 -11.52
C ARG A 23 6.37 6.89 -11.31
N SER A 24 6.36 6.10 -12.38
CA SER A 24 6.61 4.66 -12.38
C SER A 24 7.61 4.31 -13.50
N PRO A 25 8.88 4.73 -13.40
CA PRO A 25 9.84 4.65 -14.51
C PRO A 25 10.43 3.26 -14.74
N TYR A 26 9.92 2.23 -14.09
CA TYR A 26 10.40 0.85 -14.21
C TYR A 26 9.73 0.14 -15.38
N SER A 27 10.38 -0.91 -15.89
CA SER A 27 9.82 -1.83 -16.89
C SER A 27 9.52 -3.19 -16.27
N ILE A 28 8.49 -3.86 -16.77
CA ILE A 28 8.10 -5.24 -16.37
C ILE A 28 8.10 -6.09 -17.64
N ILE A 29 8.90 -7.14 -17.64
CA ILE A 29 9.04 -8.07 -18.77
C ILE A 29 8.85 -9.50 -18.27
N GLY A 30 7.79 -10.16 -18.75
CA GLY A 30 7.55 -11.57 -18.46
C GLY A 30 8.14 -12.47 -19.56
N ASP A 31 8.84 -13.51 -19.15
CA ASP A 31 9.37 -14.56 -20.01
C ASP A 31 8.73 -15.91 -19.65
N LYS A 32 8.04 -16.52 -20.61
CA LYS A 32 7.37 -17.81 -20.44
C LYS A 32 8.32 -19.00 -20.53
N GLU A 33 9.40 -18.87 -21.30
CA GLU A 33 10.37 -19.96 -21.52
C GLU A 33 11.21 -20.18 -20.26
N THR A 34 11.68 -19.09 -19.66
CA THR A 34 12.44 -19.14 -18.40
C THR A 34 11.55 -19.13 -17.15
N ASN A 35 10.25 -18.99 -17.29
CA ASN A 35 9.27 -18.81 -16.21
C ASN A 35 9.64 -17.67 -15.24
N THR A 36 10.06 -16.52 -15.78
CA THR A 36 10.48 -15.37 -14.97
C THR A 36 9.74 -14.09 -15.31
N ILE A 37 9.71 -13.15 -14.34
CA ILE A 37 9.33 -11.74 -14.55
C ILE A 37 10.50 -10.89 -14.10
N GLN A 38 11.03 -10.09 -15.00
CA GLN A 38 12.04 -9.10 -14.69
C GLN A 38 11.38 -7.73 -14.47
N VAL A 39 11.72 -7.07 -13.34
CA VAL A 39 11.40 -5.67 -13.10
C VAL A 39 12.70 -4.87 -13.05
N ALA A 40 12.85 -3.89 -13.94
CA ALA A 40 14.05 -3.08 -14.07
C ALA A 40 13.73 -1.61 -13.74
N PHE A 41 14.44 -1.08 -12.74
CA PHE A 41 14.42 0.34 -12.37
C PHE A 41 15.61 1.03 -13.03
N PRO A 42 15.44 2.12 -13.77
CA PRO A 42 16.54 2.88 -14.33
C PRO A 42 17.41 3.50 -13.24
N ALA A 43 18.64 3.85 -13.59
CA ALA A 43 19.47 4.68 -12.72
C ALA A 43 18.86 6.08 -12.59
N THR A 44 19.04 6.69 -11.42
CA THR A 44 18.70 8.08 -11.13
C THR A 44 19.94 8.79 -10.58
N ASP A 45 19.88 10.10 -10.40
CA ASP A 45 20.99 10.88 -9.83
C ASP A 45 21.39 10.42 -8.42
N ILE A 46 20.47 9.78 -7.70
CA ILE A 46 20.65 9.36 -6.30
C ILE A 46 20.74 7.83 -6.11
N ALA A 47 20.48 7.03 -7.15
CA ALA A 47 20.48 5.57 -7.03
C ALA A 47 20.88 4.86 -8.35
N PRO A 48 21.71 3.79 -8.29
CA PRO A 48 22.05 3.00 -9.46
C PRO A 48 20.84 2.22 -9.99
N ALA A 49 20.91 1.79 -11.26
CA ALA A 49 19.94 0.88 -11.84
C ALA A 49 19.81 -0.41 -11.01
N ARG A 50 18.58 -0.91 -10.88
CA ARG A 50 18.30 -2.13 -10.10
C ARG A 50 17.39 -3.06 -10.89
N HIS A 51 17.67 -4.35 -10.79
CA HIS A 51 16.89 -5.41 -11.43
C HIS A 51 16.42 -6.40 -10.37
N PHE A 52 15.18 -6.86 -10.53
CA PHE A 52 14.59 -7.89 -9.70
C PHE A 52 14.01 -8.97 -10.61
N LEU A 53 14.30 -10.24 -10.28
CA LEU A 53 13.81 -11.39 -11.04
C LEU A 53 12.87 -12.19 -10.15
N PHE A 54 11.61 -12.32 -10.58
CA PHE A 54 10.57 -13.03 -9.85
C PHE A 54 10.22 -14.34 -10.54
N ASP A 55 9.81 -15.35 -9.76
CA ASP A 55 9.16 -16.54 -10.27
C ASP A 55 7.79 -16.16 -10.86
N ARG A 56 7.63 -16.37 -12.16
CA ARG A 56 6.44 -15.94 -12.89
C ARG A 56 5.20 -16.70 -12.45
N GLN A 57 5.31 -18.04 -12.30
CA GLN A 57 4.17 -18.87 -11.90
C GLN A 57 3.69 -18.48 -10.50
N TRP A 58 4.62 -18.29 -9.57
CA TRP A 58 4.29 -17.82 -8.22
C TRP A 58 3.61 -16.44 -8.25
N CYS A 59 4.10 -15.49 -9.04
CA CYS A 59 3.45 -14.16 -9.15
C CYS A 59 2.02 -14.25 -9.69
N ILE A 60 1.78 -15.10 -10.70
CA ILE A 60 0.43 -15.32 -11.24
C ILE A 60 -0.50 -15.89 -10.16
N GLU A 61 -0.05 -16.87 -9.40
CA GLU A 61 -0.84 -17.47 -8.30
C GLU A 61 -1.20 -16.42 -7.24
N GLN A 62 -0.27 -15.50 -6.92
CA GLN A 62 -0.55 -14.42 -5.97
C GLN A 62 -1.55 -13.40 -6.56
N ALA A 63 -1.44 -13.05 -7.85
CA ALA A 63 -2.36 -12.14 -8.50
C ALA A 63 -3.79 -12.71 -8.62
N GLU A 64 -3.95 -14.02 -8.82
CA GLU A 64 -5.27 -14.68 -8.81
C GLU A 64 -6.01 -14.49 -7.48
N TYR A 65 -5.28 -14.32 -6.36
CA TYR A 65 -5.88 -13.99 -5.06
C TYR A 65 -6.66 -12.68 -5.09
N PHE A 66 -6.20 -11.68 -5.84
CA PHE A 66 -6.82 -10.37 -5.99
C PHE A 66 -7.71 -10.22 -7.23
N LYS A 67 -7.97 -11.29 -7.94
CA LYS A 67 -8.76 -11.25 -9.18
C LYS A 67 -10.10 -10.57 -8.99
N GLY A 68 -10.38 -9.60 -9.85
CA GLY A 68 -11.60 -8.79 -9.83
C GLY A 68 -11.58 -7.64 -8.81
N SER A 69 -10.42 -7.32 -8.23
CA SER A 69 -10.24 -6.08 -7.48
C SER A 69 -10.02 -4.89 -8.41
N LEU A 70 -10.20 -3.69 -7.84
CA LEU A 70 -9.70 -2.43 -8.37
C LEU A 70 -8.37 -2.14 -7.70
N SER A 71 -7.30 -1.91 -8.48
CA SER A 71 -5.97 -1.63 -7.95
C SER A 71 -5.70 -0.13 -7.87
N GLN A 72 -4.85 0.28 -6.92
CA GLN A 72 -4.36 1.66 -6.72
C GLN A 72 -5.50 2.69 -6.63
N VAL A 73 -6.54 2.37 -5.85
CA VAL A 73 -7.72 3.22 -5.70
C VAL A 73 -7.39 4.42 -4.81
N TYR A 74 -7.44 5.62 -5.39
CA TYR A 74 -7.33 6.85 -4.61
C TYR A 74 -8.59 7.07 -3.76
N VAL A 75 -8.38 7.39 -2.49
CA VAL A 75 -9.44 7.72 -1.55
C VAL A 75 -9.09 8.98 -0.78
N SER A 76 -10.08 9.84 -0.55
CA SER A 76 -9.95 10.97 0.38
C SER A 76 -11.28 11.30 1.02
N ALA A 77 -11.23 11.82 2.25
CA ALA A 77 -12.41 12.35 2.93
C ALA A 77 -12.01 13.36 4.00
N ILE A 78 -12.95 14.23 4.35
CA ILE A 78 -12.80 15.18 5.44
C ILE A 78 -13.15 14.50 6.76
N LEU A 79 -12.27 14.61 7.73
CA LEU A 79 -12.52 14.26 9.13
C LEU A 79 -12.77 15.53 9.94
N PRO A 80 -14.00 15.77 10.44
CA PRO A 80 -14.27 16.88 11.35
C PRO A 80 -13.57 16.66 12.69
N THR A 81 -12.91 17.69 13.21
CA THR A 81 -12.25 17.71 14.53
C THR A 81 -12.61 19.00 15.27
N GLN A 82 -12.34 19.06 16.58
CA GLN A 82 -12.51 20.30 17.35
C GLN A 82 -11.59 21.45 16.88
N TYR A 83 -10.53 21.14 16.16
CA TYR A 83 -9.58 22.10 15.59
C TYR A 83 -9.86 22.47 14.14
N GLY A 84 -10.97 21.98 13.57
CA GLY A 84 -11.34 22.18 12.18
C GLY A 84 -11.34 20.90 11.36
N ASN A 85 -11.50 21.06 10.06
CA ASN A 85 -11.57 19.96 9.12
C ASN A 85 -10.17 19.49 8.71
N VAL A 86 -9.92 18.19 8.77
CA VAL A 86 -8.67 17.57 8.33
C VAL A 86 -8.95 16.63 7.16
N GLU A 87 -8.25 16.79 6.06
CA GLU A 87 -8.34 15.87 4.93
C GLU A 87 -7.46 14.65 5.20
N LEU A 88 -8.09 13.47 5.16
CA LEU A 88 -7.41 12.18 5.13
C LEU A 88 -7.43 11.64 3.71
N TYR A 89 -6.32 11.07 3.25
CA TYR A 89 -6.23 10.51 1.91
C TYR A 89 -5.25 9.34 1.83
N GLY A 90 -5.31 8.60 0.73
CA GLY A 90 -4.34 7.55 0.42
C GLY A 90 -4.68 6.78 -0.84
N PHE A 91 -3.89 5.73 -1.07
CA PHE A 91 -4.09 4.80 -2.17
C PHE A 91 -4.24 3.39 -1.60
N ILE A 92 -5.32 2.75 -1.98
CA ILE A 92 -5.61 1.34 -1.64
C ILE A 92 -4.93 0.47 -2.68
N ASP A 93 -4.11 -0.48 -2.24
CA ASP A 93 -3.44 -1.39 -3.18
C ASP A 93 -4.48 -2.19 -3.98
N GLU A 94 -5.42 -2.86 -3.29
CA GLU A 94 -6.49 -3.62 -3.94
C GLU A 94 -7.83 -3.44 -3.20
N LEU A 95 -8.90 -3.15 -3.94
CA LEU A 95 -10.27 -3.04 -3.41
C LEU A 95 -11.19 -4.04 -4.11
N ARG A 96 -11.75 -4.98 -3.37
CA ARG A 96 -12.68 -5.99 -3.92
C ARG A 96 -13.94 -6.10 -3.08
N LYS A 97 -15.08 -5.75 -3.68
CA LYS A 97 -16.37 -5.69 -2.99
C LYS A 97 -16.28 -4.78 -1.74
N ASP A 98 -16.43 -5.38 -0.56
CA ASP A 98 -16.48 -4.73 0.75
C ASP A 98 -15.20 -4.97 1.58
N ILE A 99 -14.11 -5.40 0.94
CA ILE A 99 -12.82 -5.66 1.59
C ILE A 99 -11.74 -4.79 0.97
N VAL A 100 -11.01 -4.08 1.82
CA VAL A 100 -9.80 -3.31 1.47
C VAL A 100 -8.58 -4.18 1.72
N TYR A 101 -7.70 -4.29 0.73
CA TYR A 101 -6.44 -5.03 0.83
C TYR A 101 -5.26 -4.07 0.75
N ASP A 102 -4.27 -4.31 1.57
CA ASP A 102 -2.99 -3.59 1.55
C ASP A 102 -1.85 -4.62 1.52
N ILE A 103 -1.06 -4.56 0.46
CA ILE A 103 -0.01 -5.54 0.17
C ILE A 103 1.28 -5.13 0.87
N LYS A 104 1.75 -5.94 1.80
CA LYS A 104 2.98 -5.72 2.54
C LYS A 104 4.05 -6.73 2.16
N SER A 105 5.25 -6.28 1.83
CA SER A 105 6.41 -7.15 1.61
C SER A 105 7.42 -7.04 2.74
N THR A 106 7.95 -8.16 3.18
CA THR A 106 8.93 -8.24 4.26
C THR A 106 9.95 -9.35 3.97
N SER A 107 11.10 -9.30 4.61
CA SER A 107 12.07 -10.42 4.62
C SER A 107 11.72 -11.47 5.68
N LYS A 108 11.04 -11.04 6.76
CA LYS A 108 10.60 -11.93 7.85
C LYS A 108 9.20 -11.50 8.27
N TYR A 109 8.27 -12.44 8.24
CA TYR A 109 6.92 -12.22 8.72
C TYR A 109 6.85 -12.39 10.24
N GLU A 110 6.11 -11.49 10.88
CA GLU A 110 5.71 -11.56 12.28
C GLU A 110 4.24 -11.19 12.37
N PHE A 111 3.42 -12.05 12.97
CA PHE A 111 1.99 -11.81 13.13
C PHE A 111 1.71 -10.51 13.91
N GLY A 112 0.76 -9.72 13.43
CA GLY A 112 0.38 -8.45 14.06
C GLY A 112 1.35 -7.29 13.83
N LYS A 113 2.45 -7.49 13.08
CA LYS A 113 3.43 -6.42 12.78
C LYS A 113 2.79 -5.17 12.19
N TYR A 114 1.75 -5.33 11.38
CA TYR A 114 1.05 -4.25 10.69
C TYR A 114 -0.25 -3.82 11.40
N ALA A 115 -0.65 -4.51 12.47
CA ALA A 115 -1.91 -4.28 13.17
C ALA A 115 -2.10 -2.86 13.71
N HIS A 116 -1.01 -2.13 13.97
CA HIS A 116 -1.03 -0.75 14.45
C HIS A 116 -0.97 0.29 13.31
N GLY A 117 -0.94 -0.15 12.05
CA GLY A 117 -0.94 0.75 10.89
C GLY A 117 -2.26 1.50 10.75
N TRP A 118 -2.19 2.81 10.47
CA TRP A 118 -3.39 3.65 10.32
C TRP A 118 -4.17 3.38 9.04
N GLN A 119 -3.57 2.76 8.04
CA GLN A 119 -4.19 2.43 6.75
C GLN A 119 -5.52 1.66 6.93
N ARG A 120 -5.57 0.70 7.86
CA ARG A 120 -6.78 -0.09 8.14
C ARG A 120 -7.95 0.71 8.72
N HIS A 121 -7.68 1.92 9.16
CA HIS A 121 -8.68 2.86 9.67
C HIS A 121 -8.99 3.95 8.63
N VAL A 122 -7.95 4.55 8.06
CA VAL A 122 -8.06 5.68 7.13
C VAL A 122 -8.74 5.28 5.83
N TYR A 123 -8.34 4.18 5.19
CA TYR A 123 -8.86 3.84 3.88
C TYR A 123 -10.35 3.47 3.89
N PRO A 124 -10.83 2.59 4.80
CA PRO A 124 -12.26 2.31 4.91
C PRO A 124 -13.08 3.54 5.33
N TYR A 125 -12.52 4.38 6.22
CA TYR A 125 -13.16 5.65 6.59
C TYR A 125 -13.36 6.53 5.36
N CYS A 126 -12.32 6.76 4.56
CA CYS A 126 -12.40 7.59 3.36
C CYS A 126 -13.43 7.07 2.37
N LEU A 127 -13.48 5.76 2.11
CA LEU A 127 -14.46 5.14 1.22
C LEU A 127 -15.91 5.41 1.63
N ILE A 128 -16.20 5.31 2.93
CA ILE A 128 -17.56 5.52 3.46
C ILE A 128 -17.88 7.01 3.54
N ALA A 129 -16.99 7.81 4.12
CA ALA A 129 -17.24 9.24 4.34
C ALA A 129 -17.33 10.06 3.05
N SER A 130 -16.65 9.63 1.98
CA SER A 130 -16.77 10.23 0.64
C SER A 130 -18.01 9.75 -0.13
N GLY A 131 -18.75 8.75 0.36
CA GLY A 131 -19.88 8.13 -0.33
C GLY A 131 -19.50 7.20 -1.50
N GLN A 132 -18.21 6.86 -1.65
CA GLN A 132 -17.78 5.89 -2.67
C GLN A 132 -18.28 4.46 -2.37
N MET A 133 -18.41 4.14 -1.08
CA MET A 133 -18.95 2.87 -0.61
C MET A 133 -19.96 3.10 0.53
N GLU A 134 -21.03 2.33 0.55
CA GLU A 134 -22.00 2.38 1.64
C GLU A 134 -21.51 1.64 2.89
N ASN A 135 -20.72 0.58 2.69
CA ASN A 135 -20.21 -0.25 3.77
C ASN A 135 -18.89 -0.91 3.39
N ILE A 136 -18.02 -1.04 4.37
CA ILE A 136 -16.79 -1.87 4.32
C ILE A 136 -16.87 -2.88 5.46
N LYS A 137 -16.66 -4.15 5.12
CA LYS A 137 -16.72 -5.25 6.06
C LYS A 137 -15.40 -5.46 6.78
N ALA A 138 -14.29 -5.35 6.04
CA ALA A 138 -12.98 -5.68 6.58
C ALA A 138 -11.85 -4.96 5.85
N PHE A 139 -10.71 -4.99 6.52
CA PHE A 139 -9.41 -4.64 5.98
C PHE A 139 -8.47 -5.86 6.12
N GLU A 140 -7.70 -6.15 5.08
CA GLU A 140 -6.71 -7.22 5.11
C GLU A 140 -5.31 -6.68 4.81
N PHE A 141 -4.36 -6.93 5.71
CA PHE A 141 -2.95 -6.87 5.35
C PHE A 141 -2.53 -8.19 4.73
N THR A 142 -2.27 -8.20 3.44
CA THR A 142 -1.73 -9.37 2.75
C THR A 142 -0.20 -9.30 2.77
N ALA A 143 0.43 -9.88 3.79
CA ALA A 143 1.87 -9.83 3.96
C ALA A 143 2.57 -10.95 3.18
N TYR A 144 3.63 -10.61 2.46
CA TYR A 144 4.48 -11.53 1.71
C TYR A 144 5.89 -11.56 2.28
N ALA A 145 6.30 -12.71 2.85
CA ALA A 145 7.68 -12.94 3.24
C ALA A 145 8.50 -13.33 2.01
N LEU A 146 9.13 -12.35 1.36
CA LEU A 146 9.88 -12.51 0.11
C LEU A 146 11.25 -13.13 0.38
N LYS A 147 11.61 -14.17 -0.40
CA LYS A 147 12.92 -14.84 -0.42
C LYS A 147 13.58 -14.62 -1.77
N GLY A 148 14.91 -14.80 -1.83
CA GLY A 148 15.68 -14.61 -3.08
C GLY A 148 16.07 -13.16 -3.36
N GLY A 149 16.45 -12.88 -4.60
CA GLY A 149 16.98 -11.59 -5.03
C GLY A 149 18.40 -11.32 -4.53
N THR A 150 19.19 -12.38 -4.38
CA THR A 150 20.62 -12.33 -4.06
C THR A 150 21.42 -12.92 -5.21
N SER A 151 22.75 -12.71 -5.25
CA SER A 151 23.61 -13.30 -6.28
C SER A 151 23.57 -14.84 -6.29
N ARG A 152 23.32 -15.47 -5.14
CA ARG A 152 23.23 -16.95 -5.01
C ARG A 152 21.85 -17.50 -5.32
N THR A 153 20.81 -16.73 -5.02
CA THR A 153 19.41 -17.08 -5.25
C THR A 153 18.72 -15.89 -5.91
N PRO A 154 18.92 -15.67 -7.22
CA PRO A 154 18.43 -14.47 -7.91
C PRO A 154 16.91 -14.44 -8.02
N LEU A 155 16.26 -15.59 -8.13
CA LEU A 155 14.83 -15.71 -8.30
C LEU A 155 14.08 -15.40 -7.00
N ILE A 156 13.13 -14.47 -7.07
CA ILE A 156 12.30 -14.03 -5.94
C ILE A 156 10.98 -14.75 -5.98
N SER A 157 10.60 -15.32 -4.85
CA SER A 157 9.27 -15.82 -4.52
C SER A 157 9.00 -15.57 -3.03
N GLY A 158 7.93 -16.12 -2.47
CA GLY A 158 7.66 -15.91 -1.06
C GLY A 158 6.50 -16.74 -0.52
N THR A 159 6.13 -16.43 0.71
CA THR A 159 4.99 -17.03 1.40
C THR A 159 4.02 -15.93 1.77
N GLN A 160 2.74 -16.12 1.46
CA GLN A 160 1.65 -15.21 1.78
C GLN A 160 1.14 -15.46 3.20
N TYR A 161 0.84 -14.38 3.90
CA TYR A 161 0.26 -14.36 5.25
C TYR A 161 -0.84 -13.30 5.29
N PRO A 162 -2.12 -13.66 5.07
CA PRO A 162 -3.22 -12.72 5.19
C PRO A 162 -3.56 -12.47 6.66
N GLU A 163 -3.70 -11.20 7.05
CA GLU A 163 -4.16 -10.76 8.36
C GLU A 163 -5.47 -9.97 8.19
N TYR A 164 -6.56 -10.56 8.60
CA TYR A 164 -7.91 -10.04 8.40
C TYR A 164 -8.40 -9.30 9.66
N TYR A 165 -8.87 -8.06 9.46
CA TYR A 165 -9.41 -7.20 10.50
C TYR A 165 -10.81 -6.73 10.16
N THR A 166 -11.80 -7.10 10.99
CA THR A 166 -13.16 -6.59 10.86
C THR A 166 -13.16 -5.08 11.03
N TYR A 167 -13.85 -4.37 10.15
CA TYR A 167 -13.99 -2.94 10.22
C TYR A 167 -15.24 -2.54 11.00
N ASN A 168 -15.11 -1.52 11.85
CA ASN A 168 -16.23 -0.88 12.54
C ASN A 168 -16.14 0.64 12.35
N HIS A 169 -17.08 1.21 11.61
CA HIS A 169 -17.04 2.61 11.24
C HIS A 169 -17.11 3.55 12.45
N GLU A 170 -18.06 3.34 13.37
CA GLU A 170 -18.25 4.21 14.52
C GLU A 170 -17.01 4.24 15.43
N GLN A 171 -16.44 3.07 15.71
CA GLN A 171 -15.20 2.97 16.51
C GLN A 171 -14.03 3.63 15.79
N THR A 172 -13.95 3.45 14.46
CA THR A 172 -12.89 4.05 13.64
C THR A 172 -12.97 5.57 13.64
N VAL A 173 -14.14 6.16 13.47
CA VAL A 173 -14.32 7.62 13.54
C VAL A 173 -13.80 8.16 14.87
N LYS A 174 -14.22 7.57 16.01
CA LYS A 174 -13.77 7.98 17.35
C LYS A 174 -12.24 7.89 17.48
N LEU A 175 -11.65 6.80 17.01
CA LEU A 175 -10.21 6.56 17.07
C LEU A 175 -9.42 7.56 16.22
N LEU A 176 -9.85 7.79 14.97
CA LEU A 176 -9.21 8.73 14.04
C LEU A 176 -9.29 10.16 14.56
N THR A 177 -10.49 10.59 15.03
CA THR A 177 -10.67 11.93 15.58
C THR A 177 -9.73 12.16 16.76
N ALA A 178 -9.75 11.28 17.75
CA ALA A 178 -8.88 11.40 18.93
C ALA A 178 -7.38 11.42 18.58
N HIS A 179 -6.96 10.58 17.60
CA HIS A 179 -5.56 10.56 17.18
C HIS A 179 -5.14 11.82 16.44
N VAL A 180 -5.97 12.30 15.53
CA VAL A 180 -5.69 13.51 14.74
C VAL A 180 -5.67 14.74 15.65
N GLU A 181 -6.63 14.86 16.59
CA GLU A 181 -6.66 15.95 17.56
C GLU A 181 -5.41 15.95 18.44
N HIS A 182 -5.02 14.81 18.98
CA HIS A 182 -3.78 14.68 19.77
C HIS A 182 -2.53 15.03 18.93
N PHE A 183 -2.51 14.67 17.64
CA PHE A 183 -1.41 15.03 16.76
C PHE A 183 -1.35 16.55 16.50
N ILE A 184 -2.50 17.20 16.33
CA ILE A 184 -2.58 18.68 16.19
C ILE A 184 -2.08 19.35 17.47
N GLU A 185 -2.50 18.90 18.65
CA GLU A 185 -2.03 19.40 19.94
C GLU A 185 -0.50 19.27 20.09
N PHE A 186 0.03 18.10 19.70
CA PHE A 186 1.47 17.87 19.71
C PHE A 186 2.21 18.83 18.77
N LEU A 187 1.70 19.04 17.55
CA LEU A 187 2.28 19.97 16.59
C LEU A 187 2.30 21.39 17.14
N GLU A 188 1.19 21.87 17.70
CA GLU A 188 1.08 23.22 18.25
C GLU A 188 1.99 23.42 19.47
N ALA A 189 2.03 22.46 20.38
CA ALA A 189 2.91 22.51 21.56
C ALA A 189 4.41 22.51 21.20
N ASN A 190 4.78 21.96 20.04
CA ASN A 190 6.15 21.85 19.59
C ASN A 190 6.49 22.75 18.38
N ARG A 191 5.61 23.68 18.00
CA ARG A 191 5.70 24.51 16.80
C ARG A 191 7.06 25.20 16.63
N GLU A 192 7.64 25.68 17.69
CA GLU A 192 8.94 26.36 17.65
C GLU A 192 10.11 25.38 17.45
N SER A 193 10.00 24.17 17.99
CA SER A 193 11.02 23.12 17.91
C SER A 193 11.03 22.39 16.58
N ILE A 194 9.91 22.39 15.84
CA ILE A 194 9.78 21.73 14.55
C ILE A 194 10.45 22.58 13.47
N THR A 195 11.48 22.04 12.85
CA THR A 195 12.30 22.75 11.85
C THR A 195 11.64 22.78 10.46
N ASP A 196 10.90 21.72 10.08
CA ASP A 196 10.15 21.69 8.83
C ASP A 196 8.86 22.49 8.96
N LYS A 197 8.90 23.76 8.59
CA LYS A 197 7.76 24.67 8.70
C LYS A 197 6.64 24.38 7.69
N LYS A 198 6.89 23.58 6.65
CA LYS A 198 5.87 23.18 5.67
C LYS A 198 4.71 22.44 6.31
N ILE A 199 4.95 21.71 7.42
CA ILE A 199 3.91 21.01 8.18
C ILE A 199 2.83 21.97 8.73
N PHE A 200 3.14 23.27 8.84
CA PHE A 200 2.21 24.32 9.28
C PHE A 200 1.69 25.17 8.13
N GLY A 201 1.90 24.76 6.88
CA GLY A 201 1.53 25.52 5.69
C GLY A 201 2.36 26.83 5.51
N LEU A 202 3.52 26.91 6.16
CA LEU A 202 4.44 28.03 6.01
C LEU A 202 5.54 27.65 5.02
N GLU A 203 5.80 28.50 4.01
CA GLU A 203 6.87 28.33 3.02
C GLU A 203 8.26 28.60 3.63
#